data_5273b599d9d3658fb0f6d808b91cb993
#
_entry.id   5273b599d9d3658fb0f6d808b91cb993
#
_cell.length_a   1.000
_cell.length_b   1.000
_cell.length_c   1.000
_cell.angle_alpha   90.00
_cell.angle_beta   90.00
_cell.angle_gamma   90.00
#
_symmetry.space_group_name_H-M   'P 1'
#
loop_
_entity.id
_entity.type
_entity.pdbx_description
1 polymer ?
#
loop_
_entity_poly.entity_id
_entity_poly.type
_entity_poly.pdbx_seq_one_letter_code
_entity_poly.pdbx_strand_id
1 'polypeptide(L)'
;MHTWDELDMMIHNCRRCSLGQTRKHAVPGKGNRTAQILLVAEAPGSQEDMQGVPFVGPAGKVLDILLTSAGLSRKDVFITNIVKCHPPGNRDPKPEEQDACLQYLRAETALLHPPVIVCLGRVAAQKLIAPNFKITREHGMWIHRKGYWMTAVYHPSAILRDPAKLEEAKQDFQSIVAKVQEIEKSKYPL
;
A
#
# COMPACT_ATOMS: atom_id res chain seq x y z
N MET A 1 -9.22 -13.13 16.86
CA MET A 1 -8.71 -11.94 16.13
C MET A 1 -7.24 -11.85 16.51
N HIS A 2 -6.32 -11.75 15.55
CA HIS A 2 -4.89 -11.67 15.86
C HIS A 2 -4.54 -10.29 16.43
N THR A 3 -3.50 -10.23 17.25
CA THR A 3 -2.83 -8.97 17.59
C THR A 3 -1.85 -8.58 16.46
N TRP A 4 -1.37 -7.35 16.44
CA TRP A 4 -0.34 -6.91 15.50
C TRP A 4 0.94 -7.75 15.60
N ASP A 5 1.36 -8.10 16.81
CA ASP A 5 2.59 -8.85 17.04
C ASP A 5 2.47 -10.31 16.59
N GLU A 6 1.31 -10.94 16.83
CA GLU A 6 1.00 -12.27 16.29
C GLU A 6 1.00 -12.27 14.76
N LEU A 7 0.39 -11.23 14.14
CA LEU A 7 0.37 -11.11 12.68
C LEU A 7 1.77 -10.93 12.11
N ASP A 8 2.60 -10.09 12.72
CA ASP A 8 3.98 -9.88 12.32
C ASP A 8 4.78 -11.20 12.40
N MET A 9 4.64 -11.96 13.49
CA MET A 9 5.26 -13.29 13.62
C MET A 9 4.80 -14.27 12.55
N MET A 10 3.50 -14.29 12.23
CA MET A 10 2.96 -15.14 11.16
C MET A 10 3.54 -14.79 9.79
N ILE A 11 3.72 -13.49 9.49
CA ILE A 11 4.32 -13.02 8.25
C ILE A 11 5.80 -13.42 8.18
N HIS A 12 6.56 -13.21 9.24
CA HIS A 12 7.98 -13.56 9.29
C HIS A 12 8.23 -15.05 9.09
N ASN A 13 7.40 -15.91 9.64
CA ASN A 13 7.52 -17.37 9.55
C ASN A 13 6.81 -17.99 8.34
N CYS A 14 6.16 -17.18 7.49
CA CYS A 14 5.35 -17.67 6.37
C CYS A 14 6.19 -18.41 5.32
N ARG A 15 5.66 -19.56 4.83
CA ARG A 15 6.23 -20.37 3.73
C ARG A 15 5.13 -20.80 2.73
N ARG A 16 4.05 -20.02 2.59
CA ARG A 16 2.84 -20.43 1.84
C ARG A 16 2.97 -20.32 0.31
N CYS A 17 4.02 -19.69 -0.20
CA CYS A 17 4.31 -19.57 -1.63
C CYS A 17 5.83 -19.60 -1.89
N SER A 18 6.21 -19.68 -3.15
CA SER A 18 7.60 -19.75 -3.60
C SER A 18 8.45 -18.57 -3.13
N LEU A 19 7.87 -17.37 -2.98
CA LEU A 19 8.60 -16.18 -2.51
C LEU A 19 9.15 -16.34 -1.09
N GLY A 20 8.50 -17.15 -0.25
CA GLY A 20 8.98 -17.46 1.08
C GLY A 20 10.28 -18.26 1.12
N GLN A 21 10.68 -18.89 0.00
CA GLN A 21 11.92 -19.67 -0.13
C GLN A 21 13.11 -18.80 -0.57
N THR A 22 12.86 -17.70 -1.30
CA THR A 22 13.89 -16.88 -1.93
C THR A 22 14.15 -15.55 -1.24
N ARG A 23 13.20 -15.08 -0.41
CA ARG A 23 13.34 -13.83 0.35
C ARG A 23 14.47 -13.90 1.38
N LYS A 24 15.09 -12.76 1.68
CA LYS A 24 15.95 -12.58 2.86
C LYS A 24 15.13 -12.31 4.10
N HIS A 25 14.24 -11.30 4.02
CA HIS A 25 13.29 -10.96 5.07
C HIS A 25 11.87 -10.87 4.53
N ALA A 26 10.90 -11.27 5.33
CA ALA A 26 9.53 -10.86 5.11
C ALA A 26 9.37 -9.40 5.51
N VAL A 27 8.49 -8.68 4.80
CA VAL A 27 8.24 -7.25 5.01
C VAL A 27 6.79 -7.06 5.41
N PRO A 28 6.44 -7.14 6.70
CA PRO A 28 5.11 -6.78 7.19
C PRO A 28 4.84 -5.29 6.98
N GLY A 29 3.57 -4.90 7.07
CA GLY A 29 3.20 -3.49 7.04
C GLY A 29 3.79 -2.71 8.21
N LYS A 30 4.05 -1.41 8.00
CA LYS A 30 4.63 -0.52 9.01
C LYS A 30 4.03 0.87 8.96
N GLY A 31 3.99 1.53 10.10
CA GLY A 31 3.47 2.88 10.27
C GLY A 31 2.57 3.01 11.49
N ASN A 32 1.65 3.95 11.46
CA ASN A 32 0.70 4.17 12.54
C ASN A 32 -0.39 3.08 12.53
N ARG A 33 -0.46 2.27 13.58
CA ARG A 33 -1.45 1.18 13.75
C ARG A 33 -2.88 1.68 14.04
N THR A 34 -3.08 3.00 14.08
CA THR A 34 -4.38 3.67 14.19
C THR A 34 -4.64 4.65 13.02
N ALA A 35 -3.84 4.54 11.95
CA ALA A 35 -3.95 5.43 10.80
C ALA A 35 -5.29 5.31 10.08
N GLN A 36 -5.79 6.42 9.59
CA GLN A 36 -6.98 6.46 8.74
C GLN A 36 -6.69 6.12 7.27
N ILE A 37 -5.41 6.12 6.88
CA ILE A 37 -4.96 5.87 5.51
C ILE A 37 -4.09 4.62 5.49
N LEU A 38 -4.53 3.61 4.73
CA LEU A 38 -3.76 2.42 4.39
C LEU A 38 -3.20 2.56 2.98
N LEU A 39 -1.88 2.62 2.85
CA LEU A 39 -1.18 2.59 1.57
C LEU A 39 -0.79 1.14 1.24
N VAL A 40 -1.24 0.64 0.08
CA VAL A 40 -0.97 -0.75 -0.36
C VAL A 40 -0.24 -0.72 -1.69
N ALA A 41 1.02 -1.16 -1.68
CA ALA A 41 1.80 -1.35 -2.89
C ALA A 41 1.81 -2.82 -3.35
N GLU A 42 2.59 -3.13 -4.36
CA GLU A 42 2.66 -4.45 -4.99
C GLU A 42 3.46 -5.44 -4.14
N ALA A 43 4.73 -5.18 -3.94
CA ALA A 43 5.71 -6.08 -3.34
C ALA A 43 6.91 -5.32 -2.78
N PRO A 44 7.67 -5.90 -1.83
CA PRO A 44 8.95 -5.36 -1.40
C PRO A 44 9.97 -5.36 -2.55
N GLY A 45 10.77 -4.30 -2.66
CA GLY A 45 11.96 -4.27 -3.50
C GLY A 45 13.16 -4.91 -2.81
N SER A 46 14.33 -4.87 -3.48
CA SER A 46 15.57 -5.48 -2.95
C SER A 46 16.07 -4.84 -1.66
N GLN A 47 15.93 -3.53 -1.49
CA GLN A 47 16.31 -2.82 -0.27
C GLN A 47 15.39 -3.19 0.90
N GLU A 48 14.09 -3.30 0.63
CA GLU A 48 13.08 -3.72 1.59
C GLU A 48 13.31 -5.16 2.04
N ASP A 49 13.68 -6.06 1.10
CA ASP A 49 14.03 -7.45 1.39
C ASP A 49 15.27 -7.56 2.29
N MET A 50 16.24 -6.66 2.10
CA MET A 50 17.45 -6.61 2.93
C MET A 50 17.17 -6.13 4.36
N GLN A 51 16.21 -5.22 4.55
CA GLN A 51 15.98 -4.53 5.82
C GLN A 51 14.71 -4.98 6.54
N GLY A 52 13.80 -5.69 5.87
CA GLY A 52 12.51 -6.12 6.43
C GLY A 52 11.52 -4.97 6.68
N VAL A 53 11.71 -3.81 6.03
CA VAL A 53 10.91 -2.59 6.23
C VAL A 53 10.41 -2.07 4.88
N PRO A 54 9.11 -1.70 4.73
CA PRO A 54 8.57 -1.22 3.47
C PRO A 54 9.09 0.19 3.12
N PHE A 55 9.30 0.43 1.83
CA PHE A 55 9.66 1.73 1.26
C PHE A 55 10.92 2.38 1.88
N VAL A 56 12.00 1.61 2.02
CA VAL A 56 13.32 2.11 2.46
C VAL A 56 14.25 2.48 1.31
N GLY A 57 13.96 2.00 0.10
CA GLY A 57 14.71 2.27 -1.12
C GLY A 57 14.36 3.60 -1.80
N PRO A 58 14.85 3.83 -3.04
CA PRO A 58 14.61 5.09 -3.79
C PRO A 58 13.13 5.43 -3.97
N ALA A 59 12.25 4.43 -4.20
CA ALA A 59 10.81 4.64 -4.27
C ALA A 59 10.24 5.17 -2.93
N GLY A 60 10.83 4.79 -1.81
CA GLY A 60 10.45 5.30 -0.49
C GLY A 60 10.70 6.80 -0.34
N LYS A 61 11.80 7.32 -0.90
CA LYS A 61 12.08 8.78 -0.91
C LYS A 61 11.03 9.55 -1.71
N VAL A 62 10.58 9.00 -2.83
CA VAL A 62 9.49 9.60 -3.62
C VAL A 62 8.18 9.56 -2.84
N LEU A 63 7.87 8.46 -2.15
CA LEU A 63 6.70 8.38 -1.29
C LEU A 63 6.74 9.46 -0.19
N ASP A 64 7.90 9.70 0.41
CA ASP A 64 8.05 10.75 1.43
C ASP A 64 7.78 12.15 0.86
N ILE A 65 8.23 12.43 -0.39
CA ILE A 65 7.91 13.68 -1.11
C ILE A 65 6.40 13.82 -1.31
N LEU A 66 5.73 12.76 -1.76
CA LEU A 66 4.28 12.77 -1.99
C LEU A 66 3.50 12.98 -0.69
N LEU A 67 3.87 12.27 0.39
CA LEU A 67 3.26 12.47 1.70
C LEU A 67 3.44 13.92 2.18
N THR A 68 4.66 14.44 2.13
CA THR A 68 4.97 15.81 2.56
C THR A 68 4.19 16.84 1.73
N SER A 69 4.02 16.64 0.42
CA SER A 69 3.25 17.55 -0.45
C SER A 69 1.76 17.65 -0.06
N ALA A 70 1.25 16.64 0.63
CA ALA A 70 -0.12 16.61 1.16
C ALA A 70 -0.19 16.94 2.67
N GLY A 71 0.91 17.39 3.27
CA GLY A 71 0.97 17.69 4.70
C GLY A 71 1.01 16.44 5.60
N LEU A 72 1.36 15.28 5.04
CA LEU A 72 1.46 14.01 5.75
C LEU A 72 2.92 13.58 5.95
N SER A 73 3.10 12.65 6.86
CA SER A 73 4.34 11.91 7.09
C SER A 73 4.06 10.40 7.25
N ARG A 74 5.09 9.59 7.35
CA ARG A 74 4.92 8.14 7.62
C ARG A 74 4.23 7.84 8.96
N LYS A 75 4.16 8.80 9.89
CA LYS A 75 3.45 8.67 11.17
C LYS A 75 1.93 8.80 11.03
N ASP A 76 1.45 9.29 9.89
CA ASP A 76 0.03 9.53 9.63
C ASP A 76 -0.62 8.41 8.83
N VAL A 77 0.18 7.46 8.31
CA VAL A 77 -0.25 6.38 7.43
C VAL A 77 0.23 5.02 7.90
N PHE A 78 -0.42 3.95 7.42
CA PHE A 78 0.11 2.59 7.50
C PHE A 78 0.46 2.10 6.08
N ILE A 79 1.66 1.57 5.89
CA ILE A 79 2.21 1.23 4.57
C ILE A 79 2.45 -0.27 4.50
N THR A 80 1.91 -0.92 3.49
CA THR A 80 2.07 -2.35 3.27
C THR A 80 2.11 -2.71 1.78
N ASN A 81 2.19 -4.02 1.48
CA ASN A 81 2.20 -4.56 0.12
C ASN A 81 1.18 -5.70 -0.03
N ILE A 82 0.76 -6.00 -1.28
CA ILE A 82 -0.04 -7.18 -1.61
C ILE A 82 0.69 -8.45 -1.19
N VAL A 83 1.98 -8.59 -1.57
CA VAL A 83 2.83 -9.68 -1.10
C VAL A 83 3.88 -9.18 -0.10
N LYS A 84 4.20 -10.01 0.89
CA LYS A 84 5.14 -9.66 1.97
C LYS A 84 6.59 -10.10 1.69
N CYS A 85 6.84 -10.62 0.51
CA CYS A 85 8.15 -11.15 0.12
C CYS A 85 8.56 -10.57 -1.24
N HIS A 86 9.86 -10.32 -1.41
CA HIS A 86 10.44 -9.79 -2.64
C HIS A 86 10.41 -10.82 -3.77
N PRO A 87 9.78 -10.52 -4.93
CA PRO A 87 9.86 -11.38 -6.11
C PRO A 87 11.23 -11.28 -6.78
N PRO A 88 11.87 -12.40 -7.17
CA PRO A 88 13.16 -12.39 -7.83
C PRO A 88 13.19 -11.46 -9.05
N GLY A 89 14.25 -10.64 -9.16
CA GLY A 89 14.42 -9.69 -10.27
C GLY A 89 13.40 -8.55 -10.33
N ASN A 90 12.69 -8.26 -9.23
CA ASN A 90 11.61 -7.26 -9.17
C ASN A 90 10.49 -7.50 -10.20
N ARG A 91 10.23 -8.75 -10.58
CA ARG A 91 9.06 -9.07 -11.42
C ARG A 91 7.75 -8.82 -10.66
N ASP A 92 6.67 -8.66 -11.40
CA ASP A 92 5.33 -8.67 -10.79
C ASP A 92 5.12 -10.00 -10.04
N PRO A 93 4.49 -10.00 -8.84
CA PRO A 93 4.11 -11.23 -8.16
C PRO A 93 3.05 -11.98 -8.96
N LYS A 94 3.20 -13.29 -9.05
CA LYS A 94 2.26 -14.16 -9.74
C LYS A 94 0.89 -14.16 -9.04
N PRO A 95 -0.22 -14.43 -9.76
CA PRO A 95 -1.56 -14.48 -9.15
C PRO A 95 -1.64 -15.40 -7.94
N GLU A 96 -1.05 -16.61 -8.00
CA GLU A 96 -1.03 -17.56 -6.89
C GLU A 96 -0.21 -17.07 -5.69
N GLU A 97 0.86 -16.28 -5.91
CA GLU A 97 1.64 -15.66 -4.84
C GLU A 97 0.84 -14.56 -4.15
N GLN A 98 0.11 -13.75 -4.93
CA GLN A 98 -0.79 -12.72 -4.40
C GLN A 98 -1.91 -13.35 -3.57
N ASP A 99 -2.57 -14.41 -4.09
CA ASP A 99 -3.68 -15.08 -3.42
C ASP A 99 -3.26 -15.73 -2.11
N ALA A 100 -2.11 -16.40 -2.08
CA ALA A 100 -1.55 -16.99 -0.88
C ALA A 100 -1.23 -15.94 0.21
N CYS A 101 -0.83 -14.71 -0.20
CA CYS A 101 -0.42 -13.64 0.69
C CYS A 101 -1.56 -12.73 1.14
N LEU A 102 -2.67 -12.67 0.39
CA LEU A 102 -3.77 -11.72 0.60
C LEU A 102 -4.42 -11.81 1.99
N GLN A 103 -4.35 -12.96 2.64
CA GLN A 103 -4.83 -13.14 4.01
C GLN A 103 -4.17 -12.20 5.01
N TYR A 104 -2.87 -11.91 4.84
CA TYR A 104 -2.14 -10.99 5.71
C TYR A 104 -2.58 -9.54 5.52
N LEU A 105 -2.78 -9.13 4.26
CA LEU A 105 -3.34 -7.80 3.99
C LEU A 105 -4.76 -7.65 4.57
N ARG A 106 -5.60 -8.70 4.47
CA ARG A 106 -6.93 -8.71 5.09
C ARG A 106 -6.84 -8.58 6.61
N ALA A 107 -5.89 -9.26 7.25
CA ALA A 107 -5.67 -9.17 8.69
C ALA A 107 -5.16 -7.78 9.10
N GLU A 108 -4.19 -7.21 8.38
CA GLU A 108 -3.73 -5.83 8.60
C GLU A 108 -4.89 -4.83 8.46
N THR A 109 -5.71 -4.95 7.40
CA THR A 109 -6.87 -4.09 7.19
C THR A 109 -7.91 -4.24 8.30
N ALA A 110 -8.13 -5.48 8.77
CA ALA A 110 -9.08 -5.76 9.86
C ALA A 110 -8.59 -5.25 11.22
N LEU A 111 -7.29 -5.19 11.47
CA LEU A 111 -6.71 -4.61 12.69
C LEU A 111 -6.68 -3.08 12.65
N LEU A 112 -6.40 -2.52 11.47
CA LEU A 112 -6.28 -1.08 11.29
C LEU A 112 -7.62 -0.36 11.21
N HIS A 113 -8.64 -0.98 10.60
CA HIS A 113 -9.95 -0.38 10.30
C HIS A 113 -9.87 0.98 9.58
N PRO A 114 -9.08 1.13 8.51
CA PRO A 114 -8.89 2.42 7.87
C PRO A 114 -10.12 2.80 7.05
N PRO A 115 -10.65 4.01 7.11
CA PRO A 115 -11.71 4.45 6.21
C PRO A 115 -11.24 4.62 4.75
N VAL A 116 -9.93 4.80 4.54
CA VAL A 116 -9.32 5.05 3.23
C VAL A 116 -8.22 4.04 2.91
N ILE A 117 -8.32 3.40 1.74
CA ILE A 117 -7.29 2.50 1.18
C ILE A 117 -6.79 3.09 -0.14
N VAL A 118 -5.49 3.27 -0.24
CA VAL A 118 -4.81 3.81 -1.43
C VAL A 118 -3.94 2.74 -2.06
N CYS A 119 -4.24 2.36 -3.29
CA CYS A 119 -3.43 1.43 -4.07
C CYS A 119 -2.28 2.20 -4.74
N LEU A 120 -1.05 1.87 -4.39
CA LEU A 120 0.14 2.42 -5.02
C LEU A 120 0.49 1.58 -6.26
N GLY A 121 0.05 2.04 -7.43
CA GLY A 121 0.34 1.45 -8.73
C GLY A 121 -0.68 0.43 -9.23
N ARG A 122 -0.41 -0.06 -10.44
CA ARG A 122 -1.29 -0.91 -11.24
C ARG A 122 -1.63 -2.23 -10.55
N VAL A 123 -0.64 -2.95 -10.06
CA VAL A 123 -0.84 -4.32 -9.53
C VAL A 123 -1.75 -4.30 -8.29
N ALA A 124 -1.52 -3.36 -7.36
CA ALA A 124 -2.38 -3.21 -6.20
C ALA A 124 -3.80 -2.80 -6.60
N ALA A 125 -3.95 -1.86 -7.55
CA ALA A 125 -5.27 -1.44 -8.05
C ALA A 125 -6.02 -2.59 -8.74
N GLN A 126 -5.34 -3.37 -9.58
CA GLN A 126 -5.93 -4.52 -10.26
C GLN A 126 -6.35 -5.62 -9.28
N LYS A 127 -5.62 -5.81 -8.20
CA LYS A 127 -5.96 -6.82 -7.18
C LYS A 127 -7.11 -6.39 -6.28
N LEU A 128 -7.17 -5.11 -5.90
CA LEU A 128 -8.09 -4.65 -4.85
C LEU A 128 -9.32 -3.91 -5.40
N ILE A 129 -9.18 -3.22 -6.53
CA ILE A 129 -10.26 -2.42 -7.12
C ILE A 129 -10.94 -3.17 -8.26
N ALA A 130 -10.25 -3.36 -9.38
CA ALA A 130 -10.81 -4.03 -10.55
C ALA A 130 -9.70 -4.69 -11.41
N PRO A 131 -9.87 -5.93 -11.90
CA PRO A 131 -8.82 -6.65 -12.64
C PRO A 131 -8.33 -5.93 -13.91
N ASN A 132 -9.17 -5.10 -14.51
CA ASN A 132 -8.88 -4.32 -15.72
C ASN A 132 -8.52 -2.87 -15.45
N PHE A 133 -8.23 -2.49 -14.20
CA PHE A 133 -7.91 -1.12 -13.79
C PHE A 133 -6.71 -0.56 -14.58
N LYS A 134 -6.90 0.62 -15.18
CA LYS A 134 -5.92 1.31 -16.01
C LYS A 134 -5.36 2.54 -15.27
N ILE A 135 -4.25 2.35 -14.58
CA ILE A 135 -3.67 3.38 -13.71
C ILE A 135 -3.45 4.74 -14.41
N THR A 136 -3.11 4.73 -15.71
CA THR A 136 -2.88 5.96 -16.48
C THR A 136 -4.14 6.78 -16.81
N ARG A 137 -5.32 6.22 -16.56
CA ARG A 137 -6.61 6.86 -16.87
C ARG A 137 -7.50 7.00 -15.64
N GLU A 138 -7.30 6.13 -14.66
CA GLU A 138 -8.22 5.95 -13.53
C GLU A 138 -7.56 6.30 -12.17
N HIS A 139 -6.28 6.74 -12.17
CA HIS A 139 -5.66 7.24 -10.93
C HIS A 139 -6.45 8.43 -10.38
N GLY A 140 -6.46 8.59 -9.07
CA GLY A 140 -7.21 9.64 -8.39
C GLY A 140 -8.73 9.44 -8.32
N MET A 141 -9.31 8.47 -9.08
CA MET A 141 -10.75 8.16 -9.01
C MET A 141 -11.09 7.46 -7.70
N TRP A 142 -12.22 7.85 -7.11
CA TRP A 142 -12.71 7.30 -5.84
C TRP A 142 -13.79 6.25 -6.05
N ILE A 143 -13.67 5.14 -5.34
CA ILE A 143 -14.64 4.03 -5.33
C ILE A 143 -14.97 3.71 -3.88
N HIS A 144 -16.26 3.64 -3.55
CA HIS A 144 -16.72 3.15 -2.24
C HIS A 144 -17.11 1.68 -2.35
N ARG A 145 -16.41 0.82 -1.61
CA ARG A 145 -16.65 -0.63 -1.65
C ARG A 145 -16.42 -1.27 -0.29
N LYS A 146 -17.34 -2.11 0.15
CA LYS A 146 -17.27 -2.87 1.42
C LYS A 146 -16.94 -2.00 2.65
N GLY A 147 -17.44 -0.78 2.69
CA GLY A 147 -17.20 0.15 3.79
C GLY A 147 -15.90 0.95 3.72
N TYR A 148 -15.09 0.76 2.68
CA TYR A 148 -13.85 1.49 2.44
C TYR A 148 -13.99 2.46 1.26
N TRP A 149 -13.44 3.65 1.40
CA TRP A 149 -13.14 4.51 0.26
C TRP A 149 -11.79 4.10 -0.32
N MET A 150 -11.76 3.79 -1.60
CA MET A 150 -10.58 3.29 -2.30
C MET A 150 -10.22 4.18 -3.47
N THR A 151 -8.94 4.42 -3.66
CA THR A 151 -8.38 5.06 -4.85
C THR A 151 -7.07 4.38 -5.23
N ALA A 152 -6.58 4.67 -6.43
CA ALA A 152 -5.25 4.27 -6.86
C ALA A 152 -4.47 5.50 -7.35
N VAL A 153 -3.17 5.50 -7.10
CA VAL A 153 -2.24 6.53 -7.53
C VAL A 153 -1.03 5.89 -8.21
N TYR A 154 -0.22 6.67 -8.93
CA TYR A 154 1.02 6.14 -9.50
C TYR A 154 1.92 5.55 -8.42
N HIS A 155 2.51 4.37 -8.72
CA HIS A 155 3.51 3.82 -7.83
C HIS A 155 4.74 4.75 -7.78
N PRO A 156 5.34 5.03 -6.61
CA PRO A 156 6.52 5.89 -6.52
C PRO A 156 7.67 5.52 -7.46
N SER A 157 7.87 4.23 -7.75
CA SER A 157 8.87 3.79 -8.74
C SER A 157 8.54 4.20 -10.19
N ALA A 158 7.27 4.40 -10.52
CA ALA A 158 6.89 4.90 -11.84
C ALA A 158 7.28 6.38 -12.01
N ILE A 159 7.22 7.15 -10.93
CA ILE A 159 7.65 8.56 -10.90
C ILE A 159 9.18 8.66 -11.03
N LEU A 160 9.93 7.73 -10.42
CA LEU A 160 11.39 7.66 -10.63
C LEU A 160 11.77 7.47 -12.10
N ARG A 161 10.99 6.65 -12.85
CA ARG A 161 11.22 6.41 -14.28
C ARG A 161 10.68 7.53 -15.18
N ASP A 162 9.65 8.23 -14.73
CA ASP A 162 8.99 9.29 -15.47
C ASP A 162 8.58 10.43 -14.52
N PRO A 163 9.51 11.38 -14.26
CA PRO A 163 9.26 12.49 -13.35
C PRO A 163 8.10 13.42 -13.74
N ALA A 164 7.64 13.39 -15.00
CA ALA A 164 6.49 14.17 -15.44
C ALA A 164 5.20 13.82 -14.69
N LYS A 165 5.12 12.60 -14.12
CA LYS A 165 3.98 12.15 -13.31
C LYS A 165 3.94 12.74 -11.89
N LEU A 166 4.97 13.47 -11.47
CA LEU A 166 5.09 13.91 -10.06
C LEU A 166 3.96 14.87 -9.66
N GLU A 167 3.62 15.84 -10.52
CA GLU A 167 2.61 16.84 -10.15
C GLU A 167 1.20 16.24 -10.09
N GLU A 168 0.85 15.33 -11.01
CA GLU A 168 -0.42 14.58 -10.94
C GLU A 168 -0.49 13.75 -9.67
N ALA A 169 0.61 13.05 -9.32
CA ALA A 169 0.68 12.24 -8.11
C ALA A 169 0.55 13.08 -6.82
N LYS A 170 1.10 14.30 -6.79
CA LYS A 170 0.90 15.24 -5.66
C LYS A 170 -0.57 15.63 -5.50
N GLN A 171 -1.25 15.94 -6.63
CA GLN A 171 -2.68 16.26 -6.62
C GLN A 171 -3.51 15.08 -6.11
N ASP A 172 -3.19 13.86 -6.53
CA ASP A 172 -3.83 12.65 -6.00
C ASP A 172 -3.66 12.54 -4.48
N PHE A 173 -2.45 12.77 -3.95
CA PHE A 173 -2.19 12.72 -2.51
C PHE A 173 -2.93 13.82 -1.74
N GLN A 174 -3.07 15.01 -2.28
CA GLN A 174 -3.90 16.07 -1.70
C GLN A 174 -5.39 15.67 -1.67
N SER A 175 -5.88 15.01 -2.73
CA SER A 175 -7.24 14.46 -2.79
C SER A 175 -7.48 13.41 -1.70
N ILE A 176 -6.46 12.61 -1.33
CA ILE A 176 -6.57 11.62 -0.24
C ILE A 176 -6.84 12.33 1.10
N VAL A 177 -6.12 13.39 1.41
CA VAL A 177 -6.31 14.19 2.63
C VAL A 177 -7.71 14.81 2.65
N ALA A 178 -8.14 15.40 1.53
CA ALA A 178 -9.47 15.98 1.39
C ALA A 178 -10.58 14.94 1.64
N LYS A 179 -10.40 13.70 1.12
CA LYS A 179 -11.35 12.61 1.34
C LYS A 179 -11.43 12.18 2.82
N VAL A 180 -10.31 12.09 3.52
CA VAL A 180 -10.30 11.81 4.98
C VAL A 180 -11.08 12.88 5.74
N GLN A 181 -10.85 14.15 5.44
CA GLN A 181 -11.56 15.27 6.08
C GLN A 181 -13.06 15.26 5.78
N GLU A 182 -13.45 14.89 4.55
CA GLU A 182 -14.87 14.72 4.16
C GLU A 182 -15.54 13.62 5.00
N ILE A 183 -14.88 12.48 5.16
CA ILE A 183 -15.37 11.34 5.96
C ILE A 183 -15.51 11.74 7.44
N GLU A 184 -14.55 12.46 7.99
CA GLU A 184 -14.60 12.94 9.38
C GLU A 184 -15.79 13.89 9.61
N LYS A 185 -15.98 14.86 8.73
CA LYS A 185 -17.12 15.79 8.81
C LYS A 185 -18.46 15.07 8.72
N SER A 186 -18.56 14.01 7.92
CA SER A 186 -19.81 13.25 7.79
C SER A 186 -20.16 12.42 9.03
N LYS A 187 -19.17 12.09 9.88
CA LYS A 187 -19.39 11.38 11.16
C LYS A 187 -19.92 12.29 12.27
N TYR A 188 -19.67 13.59 12.18
CA TYR A 188 -20.08 14.60 13.16
C TYR A 188 -20.77 15.76 12.43
N PRO A 189 -22.02 15.54 11.89
CA PRO A 189 -22.78 16.63 11.33
C PRO A 189 -23.08 17.65 12.47
N LEU A 190 -22.77 18.93 12.21
CA LEU A 190 -23.11 20.05 13.10
C LEU A 190 -24.63 20.17 13.26
#